data_968827c20f41c5963cca150c1a778fa1
#
_entry.id   968827c20f41c5963cca150c1a778fa1
#
_cell.length_a   1.000
_cell.length_b   1.000
_cell.length_c   1.000
_cell.angle_alpha   90.00
_cell.angle_beta   90.00
_cell.angle_gamma   90.00
#
_symmetry.space_group_name_H-M   'P 1'
#
loop_
_entity.id
_entity.type
_entity.pdbx_description
1 polymer ?
#
loop_
_entity_poly.entity_id
_entity_poly.type
_entity_poly.pdbx_seq_one_letter_code
_entity_poly.pdbx_strand_id
1 'polypeptide(L)'
;MKLFYYILLLSYLFSERGDIHSIEFLEYKTVEAIQSEINQELGSVGDGNVAEYNVSLYKIVYETLDGYGNIALASGVIGIPQDANHAFGIASWQHGTVIKRSSVSSVTGFNLLSMILSSAGYVYVEADYLGLGVSEGFHPYCLNIPSANTVIDMI
;
A
#
# COMPACT_ATOMS: atom_id res chain seq x y z
N MET A 1 -38.08 5.17 5.91
CA MET A 1 -37.14 5.70 4.91
C MET A 1 -36.31 6.89 5.41
N LYS A 2 -36.87 7.85 6.14
CA LYS A 2 -36.12 9.02 6.66
C LYS A 2 -35.08 8.68 7.76
N LEU A 3 -35.34 7.66 8.58
CA LEU A 3 -34.43 7.24 9.67
C LEU A 3 -33.13 6.60 9.13
N PHE A 4 -33.21 5.90 7.99
CA PHE A 4 -32.04 5.29 7.33
C PHE A 4 -31.08 6.33 6.75
N TYR A 5 -31.61 7.46 6.27
CA TYR A 5 -30.79 8.60 5.80
C TYR A 5 -30.04 9.29 6.94
N TYR A 6 -30.61 9.39 8.13
CA TYR A 6 -29.95 9.98 9.28
C TYR A 6 -28.82 9.10 9.83
N ILE A 7 -28.98 7.78 9.78
CA ILE A 7 -27.93 6.84 10.20
C ILE A 7 -26.75 6.86 9.22
N LEU A 8 -27.00 6.97 7.90
CA LEU A 8 -25.94 7.12 6.89
C LEU A 8 -25.23 8.47 6.99
N LEU A 9 -25.93 9.56 7.38
CA LEU A 9 -25.31 10.87 7.60
C LEU A 9 -24.48 10.91 8.89
N LEU A 10 -24.84 10.16 9.92
CA LEU A 10 -24.06 10.09 11.16
C LEU A 10 -22.77 9.29 10.98
N SER A 11 -22.72 8.29 10.10
CA SER A 11 -21.48 7.53 9.83
C SER A 11 -20.42 8.37 9.10
N TYR A 12 -20.82 9.44 8.42
CA TYR A 12 -19.90 10.42 7.82
C TYR A 12 -19.35 11.47 8.80
N LEU A 13 -19.83 11.47 10.05
CA LEU A 13 -19.42 12.49 11.05
C LEU A 13 -18.29 12.01 11.98
N PHE A 14 -17.88 10.76 11.90
CA PHE A 14 -16.78 10.22 12.69
C PHE A 14 -15.80 9.54 11.72
N SER A 15 -14.86 10.32 11.25
CA SER A 15 -13.68 9.89 10.57
C SER A 15 -12.72 9.32 11.63
N GLU A 16 -12.36 8.06 11.51
CA GLU A 16 -11.47 7.36 12.44
C GLU A 16 -10.17 6.98 11.74
N ARG A 17 -9.08 6.96 12.50
CA ARG A 17 -7.80 6.49 11.96
C ARG A 17 -7.94 5.04 11.47
N GLY A 18 -7.37 4.75 10.30
CA GLY A 18 -7.49 3.47 9.63
C GLY A 18 -8.70 3.34 8.69
N ASP A 19 -9.62 4.33 8.67
CA ASP A 19 -10.74 4.31 7.74
C ASP A 19 -10.26 4.38 6.29
N ILE A 20 -10.75 3.45 5.46
CA ILE A 20 -10.41 3.40 4.03
C ILE A 20 -11.28 4.42 3.29
N HIS A 21 -10.62 5.39 2.65
CA HIS A 21 -11.27 6.44 1.85
C HIS A 21 -11.53 5.99 0.41
N SER A 22 -10.56 5.31 -0.20
CA SER A 22 -10.72 4.71 -1.53
C SER A 22 -9.74 3.57 -1.78
N ILE A 23 -10.16 2.66 -2.67
CA ILE A 23 -9.34 1.58 -3.23
C ILE A 23 -9.40 1.72 -4.75
N GLU A 24 -8.23 1.76 -5.39
CA GLU A 24 -8.06 1.87 -6.84
C GLU A 24 -7.21 0.70 -7.33
N PHE A 25 -7.71 -0.06 -8.31
CA PHE A 25 -6.91 -1.06 -8.99
C PHE A 25 -5.86 -0.37 -9.86
N LEU A 26 -4.59 -0.73 -9.69
CA LEU A 26 -3.49 -0.17 -10.46
C LEU A 26 -3.06 -1.10 -11.61
N GLU A 27 -2.72 -2.35 -11.28
CA GLU A 27 -2.10 -3.26 -12.22
C GLU A 27 -2.28 -4.72 -11.80
N TYR A 28 -2.25 -5.61 -12.77
CA TYR A 28 -2.18 -7.06 -12.59
C TYR A 28 -0.98 -7.61 -13.35
N LYS A 29 -0.22 -8.48 -12.68
CA LYS A 29 0.91 -9.19 -13.30
C LYS A 29 0.79 -10.70 -13.10
N THR A 30 1.10 -11.45 -14.16
CA THR A 30 1.20 -12.91 -14.07
C THR A 30 2.54 -13.33 -13.48
N VAL A 31 2.61 -14.57 -13.02
CA VAL A 31 3.85 -15.21 -12.53
C VAL A 31 5.00 -15.04 -13.53
N GLU A 32 4.72 -15.30 -14.83
CA GLU A 32 5.74 -15.23 -15.87
C GLU A 32 6.27 -13.81 -16.07
N ALA A 33 5.37 -12.81 -16.07
CA ALA A 33 5.73 -11.41 -16.20
C ALA A 33 6.59 -10.96 -15.00
N ILE A 34 6.16 -11.28 -13.78
CA ILE A 34 6.89 -10.97 -12.56
C ILE A 34 8.28 -11.62 -12.57
N GLN A 35 8.36 -12.92 -12.86
CA GLN A 35 9.63 -13.63 -12.89
C GLN A 35 10.58 -13.04 -13.95
N SER A 36 10.06 -12.66 -15.11
CA SER A 36 10.84 -12.01 -16.16
C SER A 36 11.43 -10.67 -15.70
N GLU A 37 10.63 -9.84 -15.03
CA GLU A 37 11.07 -8.54 -14.51
C GLU A 37 12.09 -8.71 -13.38
N ILE A 38 11.87 -9.65 -12.45
CA ILE A 38 12.83 -9.96 -11.38
C ILE A 38 14.17 -10.40 -11.98
N ASN A 39 14.16 -11.27 -12.98
CA ASN A 39 15.38 -11.72 -13.64
C ASN A 39 16.10 -10.60 -14.40
N GLN A 40 15.34 -9.65 -14.95
CA GLN A 40 15.91 -8.50 -15.65
C GLN A 40 16.61 -7.52 -14.66
N GLU A 41 16.04 -7.31 -13.49
CA GLU A 41 16.58 -6.41 -12.46
C GLU A 41 17.76 -7.03 -11.68
N LEU A 42 17.66 -8.29 -11.32
CA LEU A 42 18.63 -8.98 -10.45
C LEU A 42 19.58 -9.93 -11.20
N GLY A 43 19.40 -10.11 -12.51
CA GLY A 43 20.02 -11.22 -13.24
C GLY A 43 19.34 -12.54 -12.85
N SER A 44 19.81 -13.65 -13.42
CA SER A 44 19.30 -14.97 -13.02
C SER A 44 19.67 -15.25 -11.56
N VAL A 45 18.72 -15.10 -10.67
CA VAL A 45 18.87 -15.41 -9.25
C VAL A 45 18.73 -16.92 -9.08
N GLY A 46 19.82 -17.65 -9.39
CA GLY A 46 19.86 -19.11 -9.24
C GLY A 46 18.93 -19.85 -10.21
N ASP A 47 18.84 -21.16 -10.06
CA ASP A 47 17.98 -22.04 -10.87
C ASP A 47 16.52 -22.08 -10.39
N GLY A 48 16.09 -21.15 -9.50
CA GLY A 48 14.78 -21.15 -8.85
C GLY A 48 13.85 -20.04 -9.36
N ASN A 49 12.59 -20.38 -9.63
CA ASN A 49 11.53 -19.42 -9.77
C ASN A 49 11.20 -18.83 -8.38
N VAL A 50 11.21 -17.50 -8.26
CA VAL A 50 10.81 -16.78 -7.05
C VAL A 50 9.31 -16.55 -7.05
N ALA A 51 8.74 -16.27 -8.23
CA ALA A 51 7.33 -15.99 -8.37
C ALA A 51 6.49 -17.28 -8.40
N GLU A 52 5.51 -17.38 -7.50
CA GLU A 52 4.57 -18.50 -7.38
C GLU A 52 3.13 -18.08 -7.67
N TYR A 53 2.78 -16.82 -7.44
CA TYR A 53 1.42 -16.30 -7.57
C TYR A 53 1.35 -15.14 -8.55
N ASN A 54 0.23 -15.07 -9.29
CA ASN A 54 -0.19 -13.84 -9.96
C ASN A 54 -0.50 -12.79 -8.93
N VAL A 55 -0.32 -11.51 -9.24
CA VAL A 55 -0.50 -10.41 -8.27
C VAL A 55 -1.36 -9.32 -8.84
N SER A 56 -2.35 -8.88 -8.04
CA SER A 56 -3.07 -7.63 -8.25
C SER A 56 -2.54 -6.55 -7.31
N LEU A 57 -2.18 -5.39 -7.86
CA LEU A 57 -1.74 -4.23 -7.11
C LEU A 57 -2.85 -3.21 -7.02
N TYR A 58 -3.09 -2.72 -5.81
CA TYR A 58 -4.08 -1.70 -5.50
C TYR A 58 -3.44 -0.52 -4.79
N LYS A 59 -3.89 0.68 -5.13
CA LYS A 59 -3.66 1.87 -4.33
C LYS A 59 -4.77 1.99 -3.30
N ILE A 60 -4.38 2.30 -2.06
CA ILE A 60 -5.32 2.62 -0.98
C ILE A 60 -5.08 4.04 -0.53
N VAL A 61 -6.18 4.77 -0.30
CA VAL A 61 -6.19 6.04 0.42
C VAL A 61 -6.93 5.79 1.73
N TYR A 62 -6.33 6.19 2.83
CA TYR A 62 -6.84 5.91 4.17
C TYR A 62 -6.55 7.08 5.12
N GLU A 63 -7.22 7.07 6.25
CA GLU A 63 -7.06 8.07 7.30
C GLU A 63 -6.00 7.65 8.31
N THR A 64 -5.17 8.60 8.69
CA THR A 64 -4.10 8.43 9.68
C THR A 64 -3.99 9.67 10.54
N LEU A 65 -3.06 9.68 11.50
CA LEU A 65 -2.79 10.86 12.32
C LEU A 65 -1.50 11.55 11.91
N ASP A 66 -1.56 12.87 11.78
CA ASP A 66 -0.38 13.71 11.61
C ASP A 66 0.46 13.81 12.91
N GLY A 67 1.57 14.58 12.86
CA GLY A 67 2.45 14.77 14.01
C GLY A 67 1.82 15.57 15.17
N TYR A 68 0.65 16.15 14.97
CA TYR A 68 -0.11 16.91 15.97
C TYR A 68 -1.33 16.15 16.50
N GLY A 69 -1.58 14.94 15.95
CA GLY A 69 -2.75 14.13 16.31
C GLY A 69 -4.02 14.47 15.57
N ASN A 70 -3.96 15.22 14.48
CA ASN A 70 -5.11 15.50 13.62
C ASN A 70 -5.24 14.41 12.55
N ILE A 71 -6.48 14.14 12.12
CA ILE A 71 -6.76 13.26 10.99
C ILE A 71 -6.17 13.87 9.72
N ALA A 72 -5.46 13.02 8.97
CA ALA A 72 -4.86 13.33 7.68
C ALA A 72 -5.05 12.15 6.72
N LEU A 73 -5.08 12.43 5.41
CA LEU A 73 -5.11 11.38 4.40
C LEU A 73 -3.68 10.93 4.06
N ALA A 74 -3.52 9.63 4.01
CA ALA A 74 -2.32 8.98 3.49
C ALA A 74 -2.68 8.03 2.34
N SER A 75 -1.69 7.63 1.58
CA SER A 75 -1.83 6.59 0.55
C SER A 75 -0.74 5.53 0.69
N GLY A 76 -0.92 4.45 -0.03
CA GLY A 76 0.03 3.39 -0.17
C GLY A 76 -0.45 2.34 -1.15
N VAL A 77 0.28 1.25 -1.27
CA VAL A 77 -0.08 0.12 -2.14
C VAL A 77 -0.27 -1.16 -1.35
N ILE A 78 -1.20 -1.98 -1.84
CA ILE A 78 -1.37 -3.37 -1.42
C ILE A 78 -1.20 -4.27 -2.64
N GLY A 79 -0.26 -5.20 -2.56
CA GLY A 79 -0.08 -6.28 -3.53
C GLY A 79 -0.73 -7.55 -3.00
N ILE A 80 -1.72 -8.07 -3.73
CA ILE A 80 -2.50 -9.23 -3.31
C ILE A 80 -2.20 -10.41 -4.22
N PRO A 81 -1.61 -11.51 -3.69
CA PRO A 81 -1.50 -12.76 -4.42
C PRO A 81 -2.87 -13.28 -4.84
N GLN A 82 -2.98 -13.81 -6.04
CA GLN A 82 -4.22 -14.32 -6.62
C GLN A 82 -4.23 -15.85 -6.64
N ASP A 83 -5.43 -16.40 -6.86
CA ASP A 83 -5.65 -17.84 -7.14
C ASP A 83 -5.24 -18.80 -6.00
N ALA A 84 -5.19 -18.33 -4.76
CA ALA A 84 -4.93 -19.19 -3.62
C ALA A 84 -6.21 -19.60 -2.87
N ASN A 85 -6.14 -20.76 -2.24
CA ASN A 85 -7.21 -21.33 -1.42
C ASN A 85 -6.91 -21.27 0.09
N HIS A 86 -5.96 -20.46 0.50
CA HIS A 86 -5.53 -20.28 1.88
C HIS A 86 -5.27 -18.80 2.18
N ALA A 87 -5.15 -18.47 3.46
CA ALA A 87 -4.79 -17.13 3.89
C ALA A 87 -3.28 -16.88 3.75
N PHE A 88 -2.92 -15.68 3.34
CA PHE A 88 -1.53 -15.23 3.25
C PHE A 88 -1.12 -14.43 4.50
N GLY A 89 0.16 -14.48 4.83
CA GLY A 89 0.76 -13.55 5.77
C GLY A 89 0.90 -12.16 5.16
N ILE A 90 0.98 -11.13 6.02
CA ILE A 90 1.23 -9.75 5.60
C ILE A 90 2.73 -9.45 5.65
N ALA A 91 3.27 -8.85 4.60
CA ALA A 91 4.62 -8.29 4.57
C ALA A 91 4.51 -6.77 4.43
N SER A 92 4.83 -6.06 5.51
CA SER A 92 4.84 -4.60 5.51
C SER A 92 6.26 -4.07 5.23
N TRP A 93 6.38 -3.32 4.14
CA TRP A 93 7.63 -2.69 3.73
C TRP A 93 7.60 -1.18 3.98
N GLN A 94 8.68 -0.67 4.52
CA GLN A 94 8.89 0.76 4.74
C GLN A 94 9.99 1.23 3.80
N HIS A 95 9.61 2.03 2.79
CA HIS A 95 10.56 2.56 1.83
C HIS A 95 11.55 3.54 2.47
N GLY A 96 12.73 3.65 1.87
CA GLY A 96 13.76 4.59 2.28
C GLY A 96 13.42 6.04 1.92
N THR A 97 14.42 6.92 1.95
CA THR A 97 14.25 8.34 1.65
C THR A 97 13.70 8.60 0.25
N VAL A 98 12.54 9.24 0.18
CA VAL A 98 11.90 9.71 -1.04
C VAL A 98 11.69 11.23 -0.93
N ILE A 99 12.11 11.99 -1.95
CA ILE A 99 12.02 13.46 -1.96
C ILE A 99 10.82 13.94 -2.76
N LYS A 100 10.48 13.24 -3.83
CA LYS A 100 9.36 13.65 -4.70
C LYS A 100 8.09 12.94 -4.31
N ARG A 101 7.01 13.69 -4.13
CA ARG A 101 5.67 13.18 -3.85
C ARG A 101 5.21 12.08 -4.83
N SER A 102 5.61 12.17 -6.09
CA SER A 102 5.24 11.23 -7.15
C SER A 102 6.18 10.03 -7.29
N SER A 103 7.21 9.89 -6.46
CA SER A 103 8.17 8.79 -6.55
C SER A 103 7.90 7.70 -5.51
N VAL A 104 6.63 7.49 -5.18
CA VAL A 104 6.15 6.47 -4.25
C VAL A 104 5.30 5.44 -4.99
N SER A 105 5.16 4.25 -4.41
CA SER A 105 4.57 3.09 -5.07
C SER A 105 3.10 3.29 -5.44
N SER A 106 2.33 4.10 -4.69
CA SER A 106 0.94 4.42 -5.06
C SER A 106 0.81 5.23 -6.35
N VAL A 107 1.93 5.80 -6.86
CA VAL A 107 1.99 6.56 -8.11
C VAL A 107 2.76 5.82 -9.18
N THR A 108 3.84 5.12 -8.81
CA THR A 108 4.73 4.44 -9.78
C THR A 108 4.33 3.00 -10.09
N GLY A 109 3.45 2.40 -9.28
CA GLY A 109 3.03 1.01 -9.44
C GLY A 109 4.00 0.02 -8.79
N PHE A 110 4.11 -1.16 -9.36
CA PHE A 110 4.99 -2.22 -8.85
C PHE A 110 6.45 -1.77 -8.73
N ASN A 111 7.05 -2.12 -7.62
CA ASN A 111 8.50 -2.12 -7.44
C ASN A 111 9.01 -3.56 -7.26
N LEU A 112 10.33 -3.74 -7.26
CA LEU A 112 10.95 -5.06 -7.16
C LEU A 112 10.51 -5.83 -5.91
N LEU A 113 10.40 -5.16 -4.75
CA LEU A 113 10.02 -5.82 -3.50
C LEU A 113 8.53 -6.19 -3.47
N SER A 114 7.66 -5.35 -4.01
CA SER A 114 6.24 -5.68 -4.13
C SER A 114 6.03 -6.89 -5.04
N MET A 115 6.80 -7.00 -6.13
CA MET A 115 6.77 -8.18 -7.01
C MET A 115 7.26 -9.44 -6.29
N ILE A 116 8.43 -9.38 -5.67
CA ILE A 116 9.02 -10.54 -4.98
C ILE A 116 8.13 -11.02 -3.84
N LEU A 117 7.75 -10.14 -2.93
CA LEU A 117 7.02 -10.52 -1.72
C LEU A 117 5.58 -10.96 -2.03
N SER A 118 4.89 -10.22 -2.92
CA SER A 118 3.52 -10.62 -3.27
C SER A 118 3.50 -11.92 -4.05
N SER A 119 4.39 -12.10 -5.03
CA SER A 119 4.41 -13.33 -5.81
C SER A 119 4.91 -14.56 -5.03
N ALA A 120 5.63 -14.35 -3.94
CA ALA A 120 6.02 -15.43 -3.01
C ALA A 120 4.93 -15.78 -1.99
N GLY A 121 3.73 -15.18 -2.07
CA GLY A 121 2.59 -15.52 -1.22
C GLY A 121 2.44 -14.66 0.04
N TYR A 122 2.82 -13.40 -0.01
CA TYR A 122 2.52 -12.43 1.04
C TYR A 122 1.58 -11.34 0.52
N VAL A 123 0.63 -10.90 1.33
CA VAL A 123 -0.04 -9.63 1.10
C VAL A 123 0.98 -8.53 1.39
N TYR A 124 1.48 -7.90 0.35
CA TYR A 124 2.45 -6.80 0.46
C TYR A 124 1.73 -5.50 0.79
N VAL A 125 2.24 -4.74 1.75
CA VAL A 125 1.74 -3.40 2.08
C VAL A 125 2.90 -2.42 2.19
N GLU A 126 2.77 -1.25 1.57
CA GLU A 126 3.75 -0.18 1.58
C GLU A 126 3.05 1.17 1.68
N ALA A 127 3.24 1.87 2.80
CA ALA A 127 2.72 3.22 3.00
C ALA A 127 3.63 4.25 2.32
N ASP A 128 3.03 5.24 1.65
CA ASP A 128 3.79 6.35 1.03
C ASP A 128 4.34 7.35 2.05
N TYR A 129 3.82 7.34 3.28
CA TYR A 129 3.99 8.34 4.33
C TYR A 129 3.29 9.68 4.05
N LEU A 130 3.08 10.48 5.12
CA LEU A 130 2.52 11.83 5.02
C LEU A 130 3.40 12.76 4.17
N GLY A 131 2.75 13.65 3.43
CA GLY A 131 3.41 14.58 2.52
C GLY A 131 3.86 13.96 1.20
N LEU A 132 3.63 12.64 0.99
CA LEU A 132 3.90 11.90 -0.24
C LEU A 132 2.60 11.29 -0.80
N GLY A 133 2.62 10.82 -2.05
CA GLY A 133 1.42 10.31 -2.71
C GLY A 133 0.28 11.33 -2.73
N VAL A 134 -0.89 10.97 -2.19
CA VAL A 134 -2.06 11.87 -2.08
C VAL A 134 -1.99 12.81 -0.88
N SER A 135 -1.14 12.51 0.11
CA SER A 135 -1.09 13.30 1.33
C SER A 135 -0.66 14.74 1.07
N GLU A 136 -1.36 15.70 1.67
CA GLU A 136 -1.02 17.11 1.57
C GLU A 136 0.13 17.50 2.51
N GLY A 137 0.64 18.73 2.36
CA GLY A 137 1.69 19.29 3.20
C GLY A 137 3.09 18.79 2.89
N PHE A 138 4.00 18.99 3.82
CA PHE A 138 5.40 18.54 3.71
C PHE A 138 5.57 17.17 4.34
N HIS A 139 6.47 16.37 3.75
CA HIS A 139 6.86 15.09 4.34
C HIS A 139 7.58 15.32 5.69
N PRO A 140 7.06 14.78 6.80
CA PRO A 140 7.67 14.91 8.13
C PRO A 140 8.88 13.98 8.26
N TYR A 141 9.89 14.21 7.45
CA TYR A 141 11.06 13.36 7.31
C TYR A 141 11.73 13.05 8.65
N CYS A 142 11.99 11.77 8.90
CA CYS A 142 12.59 11.24 10.14
C CYS A 142 11.78 11.48 11.43
N LEU A 143 10.53 11.91 11.36
CA LEU A 143 9.66 11.91 12.53
C LEU A 143 8.99 10.54 12.69
N ASN A 144 9.33 9.86 13.79
CA ASN A 144 8.90 8.48 14.04
C ASN A 144 7.39 8.33 14.23
N ILE A 145 6.74 9.24 14.98
CA ILE A 145 5.32 9.13 15.30
C ILE A 145 4.42 9.17 14.05
N PRO A 146 4.46 10.22 13.20
CA PRO A 146 3.63 10.25 12.00
C PRO A 146 3.99 9.13 11.00
N SER A 147 5.27 8.75 10.90
CA SER A 147 5.65 7.63 10.03
C SER A 147 5.10 6.28 10.54
N ALA A 148 5.16 6.05 11.85
CA ALA A 148 4.58 4.84 12.44
C ALA A 148 3.05 4.81 12.30
N ASN A 149 2.38 5.95 12.48
CA ASN A 149 0.93 6.03 12.32
C ASN A 149 0.52 5.60 10.90
N THR A 150 1.15 6.14 9.85
CA THR A 150 0.82 5.78 8.46
C THR A 150 0.98 4.28 8.19
N VAL A 151 1.99 3.63 8.78
CA VAL A 151 2.19 2.18 8.61
C VAL A 151 1.15 1.38 9.38
N ILE A 152 0.89 1.74 10.63
CA ILE A 152 -0.04 1.00 11.51
C ILE A 152 -1.49 1.12 10.99
N ASP A 153 -1.87 2.30 10.53
CA ASP A 153 -3.24 2.57 10.06
C ASP A 153 -3.52 1.96 8.69
N MET A 154 -2.48 1.56 7.95
CA MET A 154 -2.60 0.86 6.67
C MET A 154 -2.78 -0.66 6.83
N ILE A 155 -2.40 -1.25 7.95
CA ILE A 155 -2.45 -2.71 8.22
C ILE A 155 -3.74 -3.10 8.90
#